data_4eb15c6cdeaf6edd07f55a0a3576a62a
#
_entry.id   4eb15c6cdeaf6edd07f55a0a3576a62a
#
_cell.length_a   1.000
_cell.length_b   1.000
_cell.length_c   1.000
_cell.angle_alpha   90.00
_cell.angle_beta   90.00
_cell.angle_gamma   90.00
#
_symmetry.space_group_name_H-M   'P 1'
#
loop_
_entity.id
_entity.type
_entity.pdbx_description
1 polymer ?
#
loop_
_entity_poly.entity_id
_entity_poly.type
_entity_poly.pdbx_seq_one_letter_code
_entity_poly.pdbx_strand_id
1 'polypeptide(L)'
;MGLTGGIATGKSTVAEVFRRLGSVIIDADVLARAVVVPGEPAYDEIVATFGRGILRPDGLLDRQKLGAIVFAAPDAKKRLEAITHPRIRERFARTLAQLEARDFAGLVIFDAPVMIESGNSTAMDLLVVVVTDAATQAQRLTARDALGAAAAEQRMRSQMPVAEKAKLADYVIDNSGDRETTIAEARRVYAALQADLKARGRARD
;
A
#
# COMPACT_ATOMS: atom_id res chain seq x y z
N MET A 1 7.41 8.73 3.91
CA MET A 1 8.09 7.82 2.96
C MET A 1 7.14 6.72 2.49
N GLY A 2 7.39 6.14 1.31
CA GLY A 2 6.61 5.06 0.73
C GLY A 2 7.25 3.68 0.96
N LEU A 3 6.43 2.68 1.28
CA LEU A 3 6.80 1.26 1.25
C LEU A 3 5.91 0.55 0.24
N THR A 4 6.52 -0.06 -0.78
CA THR A 4 5.79 -0.78 -1.82
C THR A 4 6.51 -2.09 -2.18
N GLY A 5 5.94 -2.85 -3.08
CA GLY A 5 6.44 -4.12 -3.56
C GLY A 5 5.37 -4.83 -4.37
N GLY A 6 5.74 -5.90 -5.06
CA GLY A 6 4.78 -6.74 -5.77
C GLY A 6 3.91 -7.57 -4.81
N ILE A 7 2.85 -8.15 -5.36
CA ILE A 7 2.05 -9.13 -4.63
C ILE A 7 2.96 -10.27 -4.13
N ALA A 8 2.77 -10.71 -2.88
CA ALA A 8 3.54 -11.79 -2.24
C ALA A 8 5.06 -11.58 -2.11
N THR A 9 5.59 -10.37 -2.30
CA THR A 9 7.02 -10.06 -2.04
C THR A 9 7.39 -10.05 -0.56
N GLY A 10 6.40 -10.14 0.35
CA GLY A 10 6.66 -10.11 1.79
C GLY A 10 6.76 -8.70 2.39
N LYS A 11 6.22 -7.69 1.73
CA LYS A 11 6.15 -6.30 2.19
C LYS A 11 5.66 -6.17 3.64
N SER A 12 4.69 -6.98 4.06
CA SER A 12 4.15 -7.01 5.42
C SER A 12 5.19 -7.40 6.49
N THR A 13 6.14 -8.25 6.16
CA THR A 13 7.26 -8.60 7.05
C THR A 13 8.14 -7.38 7.31
N VAL A 14 8.46 -6.64 6.25
CA VAL A 14 9.26 -5.41 6.35
C VAL A 14 8.50 -4.32 7.12
N ALA A 15 7.21 -4.12 6.82
CA ALA A 15 6.35 -3.18 7.52
C ALA A 15 6.31 -3.48 9.03
N GLU A 16 6.22 -4.76 9.41
CA GLU A 16 6.24 -5.18 10.82
C GLU A 16 7.60 -4.90 11.48
N VAL A 17 8.72 -5.13 10.80
CA VAL A 17 10.05 -4.77 11.31
C VAL A 17 10.13 -3.26 11.56
N PHE A 18 9.71 -2.44 10.60
CA PHE A 18 9.73 -0.99 10.72
C PHE A 18 8.82 -0.49 11.85
N ARG A 19 7.64 -1.10 12.03
CA ARG A 19 6.75 -0.80 13.16
C ARG A 19 7.42 -1.07 14.51
N ARG A 20 8.08 -2.22 14.66
CA ARG A 20 8.84 -2.56 15.88
C ARG A 20 10.02 -1.66 16.15
N LEU A 21 10.56 -1.02 15.14
CA LEU A 21 11.61 -0.02 15.25
C LEU A 21 11.08 1.40 15.50
N GLY A 22 9.77 1.56 15.74
CA GLY A 22 9.14 2.80 16.13
C GLY A 22 8.51 3.61 14.99
N SER A 23 8.36 3.04 13.79
CA SER A 23 7.64 3.71 12.71
C SER A 23 6.13 3.66 12.89
N VAL A 24 5.45 4.69 12.44
CA VAL A 24 4.02 4.65 12.19
C VAL A 24 3.77 4.14 10.77
N ILE A 25 3.06 3.03 10.65
CA ILE A 25 2.67 2.45 9.35
C ILE A 25 1.24 2.83 9.05
N ILE A 26 1.04 3.56 7.94
CA ILE A 26 -0.27 3.92 7.40
C ILE A 26 -0.53 3.03 6.19
N ASP A 27 -1.38 2.03 6.39
CA ASP A 27 -1.75 1.07 5.35
C ASP A 27 -2.85 1.68 4.45
N ALA A 28 -2.55 1.82 3.15
CA ALA A 28 -3.45 2.38 2.15
C ALA A 28 -4.74 1.54 2.00
N ASP A 29 -4.66 0.21 2.11
CA ASP A 29 -5.82 -0.67 2.01
C ASP A 29 -6.73 -0.52 3.23
N VAL A 30 -6.15 -0.32 4.42
CA VAL A 30 -6.89 -0.01 5.64
C VAL A 30 -7.58 1.36 5.52
N LEU A 31 -6.88 2.38 5.04
CA LEU A 31 -7.49 3.69 4.79
C LEU A 31 -8.63 3.60 3.76
N ALA A 32 -8.40 2.93 2.63
CA ALA A 32 -9.42 2.75 1.59
C ALA A 32 -10.65 2.00 2.10
N ARG A 33 -10.48 1.12 3.07
CA ARG A 33 -11.60 0.44 3.73
C ARG A 33 -12.34 1.36 4.71
N ALA A 34 -11.61 2.16 5.45
CA ALA A 34 -12.14 3.01 6.49
C ALA A 34 -12.99 4.17 5.95
N VAL A 35 -12.68 4.69 4.76
CA VAL A 35 -13.42 5.82 4.17
C VAL A 35 -14.74 5.43 3.50
N VAL A 36 -15.03 4.12 3.36
CA VAL A 36 -16.23 3.61 2.67
C VAL A 36 -17.14 2.78 3.58
N VAL A 37 -17.06 2.99 4.88
CA VAL A 37 -18.00 2.36 5.82
C VAL A 37 -19.25 3.22 5.97
N PRO A 38 -20.41 2.66 6.37
CA PRO A 38 -21.62 3.43 6.64
C PRO A 38 -21.35 4.61 7.58
N GLY A 39 -21.88 5.78 7.22
CA GLY A 39 -21.65 7.04 7.94
C GLY A 39 -20.48 7.87 7.43
N GLU A 40 -19.64 7.35 6.54
CA GLU A 40 -18.61 8.14 5.86
C GLU A 40 -19.17 8.75 4.56
N PRO A 41 -18.82 9.99 4.20
CA PRO A 41 -19.34 10.65 3.00
C PRO A 41 -19.11 9.86 1.70
N ALA A 42 -17.95 9.20 1.56
CA ALA A 42 -17.67 8.37 0.38
C ALA A 42 -18.62 7.17 0.27
N TYR A 43 -19.09 6.60 1.40
CA TYR A 43 -20.08 5.52 1.36
C TYR A 43 -21.37 5.98 0.69
N ASP A 44 -21.91 7.13 1.12
CA ASP A 44 -23.16 7.67 0.58
C ASP A 44 -23.03 8.02 -0.90
N GLU A 45 -21.90 8.64 -1.31
CA GLU A 45 -21.61 8.97 -2.70
C GLU A 45 -21.47 7.71 -3.58
N ILE A 46 -20.85 6.64 -3.07
CA ILE A 46 -20.73 5.35 -3.77
C ILE A 46 -22.12 4.72 -3.96
N VAL A 47 -22.96 4.70 -2.91
CA VAL A 47 -24.31 4.15 -3.00
C VAL A 47 -25.17 4.96 -3.98
N ALA A 48 -25.06 6.29 -3.98
CA ALA A 48 -25.74 7.13 -4.94
C ALA A 48 -25.28 6.88 -6.39
N THR A 49 -23.96 6.64 -6.60
CA THR A 49 -23.37 6.46 -7.93
C THR A 49 -23.63 5.08 -8.53
N PHE A 50 -23.56 4.03 -7.70
CA PHE A 50 -23.59 2.62 -8.16
C PHE A 50 -24.90 1.90 -7.80
N GLY A 51 -25.78 2.57 -7.05
CA GLY A 51 -27.06 2.03 -6.63
C GLY A 51 -26.96 1.08 -5.43
N ARG A 52 -28.09 0.82 -4.79
CA ARG A 52 -28.18 -0.06 -3.59
C ARG A 52 -27.86 -1.53 -3.85
N GLY A 53 -27.82 -1.96 -5.12
CA GLY A 53 -27.48 -3.34 -5.51
C GLY A 53 -26.06 -3.78 -5.12
N ILE A 54 -25.18 -2.81 -4.82
CA ILE A 54 -23.81 -3.07 -4.34
C ILE A 54 -23.74 -3.23 -2.82
N LEU A 55 -24.88 -3.25 -2.11
CA LEU A 55 -24.90 -3.44 -0.67
C LEU A 55 -25.16 -4.91 -0.33
N ARG A 56 -24.60 -5.33 0.79
CA ARG A 56 -24.92 -6.57 1.49
C ARG A 56 -26.18 -6.37 2.34
N PRO A 57 -26.81 -7.46 2.83
CA PRO A 57 -27.98 -7.36 3.71
C PRO A 57 -27.71 -6.57 5.02
N ASP A 58 -26.46 -6.56 5.49
CA ASP A 58 -26.02 -5.81 6.68
C ASP A 58 -25.76 -4.31 6.41
N GLY A 59 -26.00 -3.85 5.19
CA GLY A 59 -25.78 -2.47 4.76
C GLY A 59 -24.34 -2.12 4.39
N LEU A 60 -23.38 -3.03 4.53
CA LEU A 60 -22.01 -2.81 4.11
C LEU A 60 -21.86 -2.95 2.58
N LEU A 61 -20.84 -2.32 2.01
CA LEU A 61 -20.51 -2.51 0.60
C LEU A 61 -20.12 -3.96 0.32
N ASP A 62 -20.76 -4.56 -0.67
CA ASP A 62 -20.34 -5.81 -1.28
C ASP A 62 -19.15 -5.52 -2.21
N ARG A 63 -17.95 -5.68 -1.66
CA ARG A 63 -16.69 -5.38 -2.38
C ARG A 63 -16.51 -6.24 -3.62
N GLN A 64 -17.04 -7.46 -3.62
CA GLN A 64 -16.96 -8.35 -4.76
C GLN A 64 -17.84 -7.82 -5.91
N LYS A 65 -19.08 -7.44 -5.61
CA LYS A 65 -19.97 -6.85 -6.61
C LYS A 65 -19.45 -5.53 -7.15
N LEU A 66 -19.05 -4.62 -6.26
CA LEU A 66 -18.47 -3.33 -6.66
C LEU A 66 -17.20 -3.54 -7.47
N GLY A 67 -16.33 -4.45 -7.03
CA GLY A 67 -15.11 -4.84 -7.74
C GLY A 67 -15.42 -5.34 -9.16
N ALA A 68 -16.41 -6.22 -9.33
CA ALA A 68 -16.82 -6.71 -10.64
C ALA A 68 -17.28 -5.58 -11.58
N ILE A 69 -18.06 -4.62 -11.05
CA ILE A 69 -18.53 -3.45 -11.83
C ILE A 69 -17.35 -2.59 -12.31
N VAL A 70 -16.43 -2.23 -11.41
CA VAL A 70 -15.32 -1.35 -11.75
C VAL A 70 -14.24 -2.03 -12.58
N PHE A 71 -14.12 -3.35 -12.47
CA PHE A 71 -13.20 -4.14 -13.30
C PHE A 71 -13.72 -4.25 -14.75
N ALA A 72 -15.04 -4.36 -14.94
CA ALA A 72 -15.66 -4.47 -16.25
C ALA A 72 -15.74 -3.13 -17.01
N ALA A 73 -15.70 -1.98 -16.32
CA ALA A 73 -15.93 -0.68 -16.90
C ALA A 73 -14.91 0.38 -16.40
N PRO A 74 -13.95 0.80 -17.26
CA PRO A 74 -12.94 1.81 -16.89
C PRO A 74 -13.54 3.12 -16.35
N ASP A 75 -14.68 3.56 -16.87
CA ASP A 75 -15.35 4.77 -16.38
C ASP A 75 -15.99 4.59 -15.00
N ALA A 76 -16.46 3.37 -14.68
CA ALA A 76 -16.91 3.04 -13.33
C ALA A 76 -15.74 3.07 -12.34
N LYS A 77 -14.58 2.56 -12.73
CA LYS A 77 -13.34 2.64 -11.95
C LYS A 77 -12.97 4.09 -11.67
N LYS A 78 -12.93 4.95 -12.69
CA LYS A 78 -12.62 6.39 -12.55
C LYS A 78 -13.59 7.08 -11.59
N ARG A 79 -14.90 6.79 -11.67
CA ARG A 79 -15.89 7.35 -10.75
C ARG A 79 -15.65 6.93 -9.31
N LEU A 80 -15.37 5.64 -9.07
CA LEU A 80 -15.05 5.16 -7.72
C LEU A 80 -13.78 5.83 -7.17
N GLU A 81 -12.74 5.94 -7.98
CA GLU A 81 -11.49 6.60 -7.62
C GLU A 81 -11.70 8.10 -7.33
N ALA A 82 -12.52 8.79 -8.12
CA ALA A 82 -12.86 10.20 -7.89
C ALA A 82 -13.57 10.44 -6.55
N ILE A 83 -14.37 9.48 -6.08
CA ILE A 83 -15.04 9.54 -4.78
C ILE A 83 -14.05 9.20 -3.65
N THR A 84 -13.27 8.14 -3.81
CA THR A 84 -12.47 7.57 -2.70
C THR A 84 -11.12 8.26 -2.51
N HIS A 85 -10.41 8.64 -3.58
CA HIS A 85 -9.06 9.19 -3.49
C HIS A 85 -8.98 10.50 -2.68
N PRO A 86 -9.91 11.47 -2.83
CA PRO A 86 -9.89 12.67 -2.00
C PRO A 86 -10.04 12.35 -0.51
N ARG A 87 -10.93 11.42 -0.16
CA ARG A 87 -11.19 11.02 1.24
C ARG A 87 -10.02 10.27 1.86
N ILE A 88 -9.35 9.42 1.07
CA ILE A 88 -8.13 8.73 1.49
C ILE A 88 -7.02 9.75 1.76
N ARG A 89 -6.80 10.72 0.85
CA ARG A 89 -5.81 11.78 1.02
C ARG A 89 -6.09 12.65 2.25
N GLU A 90 -7.35 13.04 2.45
CA GLU A 90 -7.77 13.82 3.61
C GLU A 90 -7.48 13.06 4.92
N ARG A 91 -7.83 11.77 4.98
CA ARG A 91 -7.60 10.94 6.15
C ARG A 91 -6.11 10.72 6.42
N PHE A 92 -5.33 10.53 5.36
CA PHE A 92 -3.88 10.48 5.45
C PHE A 92 -3.29 11.78 5.99
N ALA A 93 -3.66 12.94 5.41
CA ALA A 93 -3.20 14.25 5.86
C ALA A 93 -3.59 14.52 7.33
N ARG A 94 -4.79 14.14 7.74
CA ARG A 94 -5.25 14.25 9.14
C ARG A 94 -4.39 13.39 10.07
N THR A 95 -4.01 12.18 9.65
CA THR A 95 -3.11 11.32 10.43
C THR A 95 -1.73 11.95 10.58
N LEU A 96 -1.18 12.54 9.51
CA LEU A 96 0.09 13.25 9.57
C LEU A 96 0.03 14.45 10.54
N ALA A 97 -1.00 15.28 10.44
CA ALA A 97 -1.19 16.44 11.33
C ALA A 97 -1.33 16.01 12.81
N GLN A 98 -1.97 14.87 13.09
CA GLN A 98 -2.06 14.34 14.46
C GLN A 98 -0.71 13.85 15.00
N LEU A 99 0.15 13.31 14.14
CA LEU A 99 1.50 12.89 14.52
C LEU A 99 2.40 14.11 14.75
N GLU A 100 2.31 15.12 13.91
CA GLU A 100 3.02 16.39 14.05
C GLU A 100 2.61 17.11 15.35
N ALA A 101 1.31 17.21 15.65
CA ALA A 101 0.82 17.79 16.88
C ALA A 101 1.24 17.05 18.18
N ARG A 102 1.80 15.84 18.05
CA ARG A 102 2.37 15.03 19.14
C ARG A 102 3.89 15.01 19.13
N ASP A 103 4.53 15.88 18.35
CA ASP A 103 5.98 15.95 18.16
C ASP A 103 6.60 14.60 17.81
N PHE A 104 5.90 13.80 16.97
CA PHE A 104 6.38 12.49 16.56
C PHE A 104 7.61 12.62 15.66
N ALA A 105 8.78 12.28 16.19
CA ALA A 105 10.07 12.37 15.50
C ALA A 105 10.49 11.09 14.73
N GLY A 106 9.60 10.10 14.63
CA GLY A 106 9.87 8.84 13.97
C GLY A 106 9.54 8.85 12.47
N LEU A 107 9.78 7.71 11.81
CA LEU A 107 9.41 7.52 10.42
C LEU A 107 7.90 7.29 10.28
N VAL A 108 7.26 8.03 9.36
CA VAL A 108 5.90 7.74 8.90
C VAL A 108 5.98 7.04 7.55
N ILE A 109 5.42 5.85 7.46
CA ILE A 109 5.50 4.98 6.29
C ILE A 109 4.11 4.78 5.73
N PHE A 110 3.90 5.21 4.48
CA PHE A 110 2.71 4.89 3.70
C PHE A 110 2.92 3.56 2.98
N ASP A 111 2.18 2.55 3.38
CA ASP A 111 2.27 1.20 2.86
C ASP A 111 1.20 0.96 1.79
N ALA A 112 1.61 0.81 0.51
CA ALA A 112 0.70 0.59 -0.60
C ALA A 112 1.32 -0.29 -1.70
N PRO A 113 0.68 -1.41 -2.09
CA PRO A 113 1.24 -2.34 -3.08
C PRO A 113 1.31 -1.76 -4.50
N VAL A 114 0.40 -0.85 -4.86
CA VAL A 114 0.31 -0.22 -6.20
C VAL A 114 0.66 1.27 -6.17
N MET A 115 1.55 1.67 -5.26
CA MET A 115 1.93 3.06 -5.05
C MET A 115 2.52 3.72 -6.30
N ILE A 116 3.36 2.99 -7.02
CA ILE A 116 4.02 3.48 -8.25
C ILE A 116 3.00 3.59 -9.38
N GLU A 117 2.22 2.55 -9.59
CA GLU A 117 1.21 2.47 -10.66
C GLU A 117 0.12 3.54 -10.50
N SER A 118 -0.20 3.91 -9.28
CA SER A 118 -1.16 4.98 -8.97
C SER A 118 -0.57 6.39 -9.00
N GLY A 119 0.75 6.52 -9.24
CA GLY A 119 1.46 7.81 -9.22
C GLY A 119 1.69 8.41 -7.83
N ASN A 120 1.29 7.72 -6.77
CA ASN A 120 1.42 8.22 -5.39
C ASN A 120 2.87 8.23 -4.88
N SER A 121 3.79 7.52 -5.55
CA SER A 121 5.21 7.49 -5.19
C SER A 121 5.88 8.87 -5.28
N THR A 122 5.41 9.74 -6.18
CA THR A 122 5.98 11.10 -6.37
C THR A 122 5.75 12.04 -5.18
N ALA A 123 4.80 11.72 -4.32
CA ALA A 123 4.51 12.48 -3.10
C ALA A 123 5.31 11.99 -1.88
N MET A 124 6.16 10.98 -2.05
CA MET A 124 6.97 10.41 -0.97
C MET A 124 8.38 11.03 -0.97
N ASP A 125 8.91 11.36 0.20
CA ASP A 125 10.30 11.83 0.33
C ASP A 125 11.32 10.77 -0.05
N LEU A 126 11.03 9.50 0.25
CA LEU A 126 11.84 8.33 -0.05
C LEU A 126 10.93 7.15 -0.36
N LEU A 127 11.37 6.27 -1.26
CA LEU A 127 10.65 5.07 -1.67
C LEU A 127 11.46 3.80 -1.36
N VAL A 128 10.86 2.90 -0.58
CA VAL A 128 11.39 1.56 -0.31
C VAL A 128 10.59 0.56 -1.12
N VAL A 129 11.28 -0.28 -1.88
CA VAL A 129 10.66 -1.37 -2.64
C VAL A 129 11.12 -2.72 -2.11
N VAL A 130 10.17 -3.56 -1.69
CA VAL A 130 10.43 -4.94 -1.31
C VAL A 130 10.35 -5.83 -2.54
N VAL A 131 11.43 -6.53 -2.83
CA VAL A 131 11.53 -7.43 -3.98
C VAL A 131 11.64 -8.89 -3.53
N THR A 132 11.35 -9.80 -4.43
CA THR A 132 11.71 -11.22 -4.37
C THR A 132 11.75 -11.76 -5.80
N ASP A 133 12.42 -12.88 -6.02
CA ASP A 133 12.43 -13.53 -7.32
C ASP A 133 11.03 -14.03 -7.72
N ALA A 134 10.79 -14.15 -9.03
CA ALA A 134 9.48 -14.49 -9.57
C ALA A 134 8.97 -15.86 -9.15
N ALA A 135 9.87 -16.83 -8.97
CA ALA A 135 9.51 -18.19 -8.56
C ALA A 135 9.01 -18.20 -7.11
N THR A 136 9.75 -17.56 -6.21
CA THR A 136 9.35 -17.37 -4.81
C THR A 136 8.04 -16.58 -4.69
N GLN A 137 7.87 -15.54 -5.50
CA GLN A 137 6.63 -14.75 -5.55
C GLN A 137 5.44 -15.62 -5.93
N ALA A 138 5.55 -16.40 -7.02
CA ALA A 138 4.50 -17.30 -7.48
C ALA A 138 4.17 -18.38 -6.43
N GLN A 139 5.19 -19.00 -5.84
CA GLN A 139 5.03 -20.02 -4.80
C GLN A 139 4.29 -19.46 -3.57
N ARG A 140 4.73 -18.30 -3.06
CA ARG A 140 4.09 -17.66 -1.90
C ARG A 140 2.65 -17.25 -2.18
N LEU A 141 2.38 -16.74 -3.39
CA LEU A 141 1.04 -16.33 -3.79
C LEU A 141 0.09 -17.54 -3.92
N THR A 142 0.55 -18.62 -4.54
CA THR A 142 -0.20 -19.87 -4.67
C THR A 142 -0.53 -20.46 -3.30
N ALA A 143 0.45 -20.51 -2.40
CA ALA A 143 0.26 -21.05 -1.04
C ALA A 143 -0.70 -20.20 -0.19
N ARG A 144 -0.57 -18.86 -0.27
CA ARG A 144 -1.38 -17.94 0.54
C ARG A 144 -2.85 -17.92 0.13
N ASP A 145 -3.12 -17.89 -1.18
CA ASP A 145 -4.46 -17.64 -1.72
C ASP A 145 -5.14 -18.92 -2.26
N ALA A 146 -4.51 -20.08 -2.10
CA ALA A 146 -4.96 -21.37 -2.64
C ALA A 146 -5.28 -21.30 -4.14
N LEU A 147 -4.45 -20.58 -4.90
CA LEU A 147 -4.63 -20.37 -6.34
C LEU A 147 -3.88 -21.41 -7.16
N GLY A 148 -4.42 -21.73 -8.34
CA GLY A 148 -3.64 -22.41 -9.37
C GLY A 148 -2.54 -21.50 -9.95
N ALA A 149 -1.48 -22.10 -10.52
CA ALA A 149 -0.34 -21.37 -11.06
C ALA A 149 -0.71 -20.27 -12.06
N ALA A 150 -1.64 -20.56 -12.99
CA ALA A 150 -2.10 -19.61 -14.01
C ALA A 150 -2.78 -18.38 -13.37
N ALA A 151 -3.59 -18.56 -12.33
CA ALA A 151 -4.26 -17.48 -11.63
C ALA A 151 -3.27 -16.64 -10.82
N ALA A 152 -2.25 -17.27 -10.23
CA ALA A 152 -1.17 -16.56 -9.54
C ALA A 152 -0.37 -15.70 -10.53
N GLU A 153 0.00 -16.23 -11.68
CA GLU A 153 0.70 -15.51 -12.74
C GLU A 153 -0.12 -14.31 -13.26
N GLN A 154 -1.42 -14.50 -13.50
CA GLN A 154 -2.31 -13.42 -13.91
C GLN A 154 -2.35 -12.28 -12.89
N ARG A 155 -2.39 -12.60 -11.59
CA ARG A 155 -2.33 -11.57 -10.53
C ARG A 155 -1.00 -10.86 -10.48
N MET A 156 0.12 -11.57 -10.69
CA MET A 156 1.43 -10.94 -10.78
C MET A 156 1.51 -9.98 -11.97
N ARG A 157 1.01 -10.39 -13.13
CA ARG A 157 0.96 -9.56 -14.36
C ARG A 157 0.03 -8.36 -14.26
N SER A 158 -0.91 -8.33 -13.32
CA SER A 158 -1.79 -7.17 -13.10
C SER A 158 -1.12 -6.00 -12.41
N GLN A 159 0.12 -6.18 -11.93
CA GLN A 159 0.94 -5.15 -11.32
C GLN A 159 2.20 -4.90 -12.16
N MET A 160 2.83 -3.73 -11.96
CA MET A 160 4.15 -3.45 -12.52
C MET A 160 5.15 -4.53 -12.07
N PRO A 161 5.98 -5.08 -12.96
CA PRO A 161 7.02 -6.03 -12.60
C PRO A 161 7.90 -5.52 -11.45
N VAL A 162 8.21 -6.39 -10.49
CA VAL A 162 8.97 -6.02 -9.29
C VAL A 162 10.34 -5.42 -9.65
N ALA A 163 10.98 -5.95 -10.69
CA ALA A 163 12.24 -5.42 -11.20
C ALA A 163 12.13 -3.96 -11.71
N GLU A 164 11.01 -3.60 -12.33
CA GLU A 164 10.76 -2.22 -12.77
C GLU A 164 10.48 -1.29 -11.58
N LYS A 165 9.75 -1.77 -10.57
CA LYS A 165 9.56 -1.03 -9.32
C LYS A 165 10.89 -0.75 -8.62
N ALA A 166 11.79 -1.74 -8.60
CA ALA A 166 13.10 -1.62 -7.97
C ALA A 166 13.97 -0.51 -8.59
N LYS A 167 13.83 -0.24 -9.90
CA LYS A 167 14.56 0.86 -10.58
C LYS A 167 14.14 2.26 -10.12
N LEU A 168 12.96 2.38 -9.54
CA LEU A 168 12.38 3.64 -9.06
C LEU A 168 12.59 3.85 -7.56
N ALA A 169 13.19 2.88 -6.87
CA ALA A 169 13.37 2.89 -5.43
C ALA A 169 14.62 3.67 -5.01
N ASP A 170 14.53 4.43 -3.91
CA ASP A 170 15.70 4.91 -3.19
C ASP A 170 16.39 3.78 -2.42
N TYR A 171 15.59 2.81 -1.93
CA TYR A 171 16.07 1.62 -1.21
C TYR A 171 15.33 0.38 -1.68
N VAL A 172 16.08 -0.71 -1.87
CA VAL A 172 15.53 -2.03 -2.19
C VAL A 172 15.81 -2.97 -1.01
N ILE A 173 14.79 -3.75 -0.62
CA ILE A 173 14.94 -4.84 0.35
C ILE A 173 14.63 -6.14 -0.37
N ASP A 174 15.63 -7.01 -0.50
CA ASP A 174 15.48 -8.33 -1.10
C ASP A 174 14.95 -9.33 -0.06
N ASN A 175 13.79 -9.91 -0.36
CA ASN A 175 13.14 -10.94 0.44
C ASN A 175 13.08 -12.29 -0.29
N SER A 176 14.07 -12.58 -1.14
CA SER A 176 14.21 -13.89 -1.81
C SER A 176 14.77 -14.97 -0.86
N GLY A 177 15.52 -14.55 0.15
CA GLY A 177 16.14 -15.43 1.13
C GLY A 177 15.20 -15.83 2.28
N ASP A 178 15.81 -16.26 3.38
CA ASP A 178 15.11 -16.59 4.61
C ASP A 178 14.59 -15.34 5.34
N ARG A 179 13.78 -15.59 6.37
CA ARG A 179 13.16 -14.51 7.14
C ARG A 179 14.16 -13.70 7.96
N GLU A 180 15.22 -14.33 8.45
CA GLU A 180 16.23 -13.69 9.29
C GLU A 180 17.05 -12.71 8.47
N THR A 181 17.47 -13.12 7.27
CA THR A 181 18.15 -12.26 6.29
C THR A 181 17.29 -11.05 5.93
N THR A 182 16.00 -11.27 5.67
CA THR A 182 15.06 -10.15 5.38
C THR A 182 14.93 -9.18 6.54
N ILE A 183 14.87 -9.68 7.78
CA ILE A 183 14.81 -8.84 8.98
C ILE A 183 16.09 -8.03 9.15
N ALA A 184 17.25 -8.63 8.94
CA ALA A 184 18.54 -7.94 9.01
C ALA A 184 18.65 -6.84 7.97
N GLU A 185 18.25 -7.12 6.72
CA GLU A 185 18.24 -6.16 5.63
C GLU A 185 17.26 -5.00 5.90
N ALA A 186 16.05 -5.31 6.39
CA ALA A 186 15.07 -4.29 6.78
C ALA A 186 15.60 -3.36 7.89
N ARG A 187 16.31 -3.91 8.89
CA ARG A 187 16.96 -3.10 9.94
C ARG A 187 18.06 -2.21 9.38
N ARG A 188 18.88 -2.73 8.48
CA ARG A 188 19.94 -1.97 7.80
C ARG A 188 19.36 -0.80 7.03
N VAL A 189 18.33 -1.06 6.21
CA VAL A 189 17.65 -0.02 5.43
C VAL A 189 16.97 1.00 6.36
N TYR A 190 16.34 0.55 7.45
CA TYR A 190 15.74 1.45 8.43
C TYR A 190 16.75 2.46 9.02
N ALA A 191 17.93 1.98 9.39
CA ALA A 191 18.99 2.85 9.91
C ALA A 191 19.47 3.88 8.86
N ALA A 192 19.61 3.46 7.59
CA ALA A 192 19.95 4.35 6.49
C ALA A 192 18.87 5.42 6.26
N LEU A 193 17.59 5.03 6.28
CA LEU A 193 16.45 5.96 6.16
C LEU A 193 16.44 7.01 7.26
N GLN A 194 16.73 6.61 8.50
CA GLN A 194 16.83 7.57 9.62
C GLN A 194 17.99 8.56 9.41
N ALA A 195 19.13 8.09 8.89
CA ALA A 195 20.27 8.95 8.60
C ALA A 195 19.95 9.97 7.48
N ASP A 196 19.32 9.50 6.40
CA ASP A 196 18.92 10.37 5.29
C ASP A 196 17.92 11.44 5.69
N LEU A 197 16.93 11.09 6.50
CA LEU A 197 15.94 12.07 6.96
C LEU A 197 16.55 13.12 7.89
N LYS A 198 17.48 12.72 8.76
CA LYS A 198 18.25 13.66 9.58
C LYS A 198 19.09 14.61 8.72
N ALA A 199 19.70 14.10 7.64
CA ALA A 199 20.48 14.92 6.73
C ALA A 199 19.58 15.92 5.96
N ARG A 200 18.41 15.49 5.48
CA ARG A 200 17.43 16.33 4.78
C ARG A 200 16.79 17.38 5.70
N GLY A 201 16.53 17.06 6.97
CA GLY A 201 16.04 18.01 7.97
C GLY A 201 17.02 19.15 8.22
N ARG A 202 18.32 18.84 8.37
CA ARG A 202 19.39 19.84 8.54
C ARG A 202 19.61 20.75 7.32
N ALA A 203 19.19 20.34 6.15
CA ALA A 203 19.30 21.14 4.93
C ALA A 203 18.12 22.09 4.70
N ARG A 204 17.07 22.01 5.54
CA ARG A 204 15.87 22.87 5.47
C ARG A 204 15.83 23.95 6.55
N ASP A 205 16.69 23.82 7.56
CA ASP A 205 16.96 24.83 8.61
C ASP A 205 18.12 25.75 8.19
#